data_2fda6cbb538f2e933840f0ddb9a2fef5
#
_entry.id   2fda6cbb538f2e933840f0ddb9a2fef5
#
_cell.length_a   1.000
_cell.length_b   1.000
_cell.length_c   1.000
_cell.angle_alpha   90.00
_cell.angle_beta   90.00
_cell.angle_gamma   90.00
#
_symmetry.space_group_name_H-M   'P 1'
#
loop_
_entity.id
_entity.type
_entity.pdbx_description
1 polymer ?
#
loop_
_entity_poly.entity_id
_entity_poly.type
_entity_poly.pdbx_seq_one_letter_code
_entity_poly.pdbx_strand_id
1 'polypeptide(L)'
;MSIDFSPLGNAIGQLEKSLDYANSEMAKVDAGLFEQLRNSVIQCFEFTYELSHKMLKRYLKDSAANPEEIDLGTFQNLIRTGNEKGLLRSDWRRWKDYRQARTNSSQTYDEKKAAAVYSIAADFLAEACFLYEELLKRSETE
;
A
#
# COMPACT_ATOMS: atom_id res chain seq x y z
N MET A 1 9.53 22.70 -4.71
CA MET A 1 9.46 22.12 -3.37
C MET A 1 9.41 20.59 -3.47
N SER A 2 10.33 19.92 -2.82
CA SER A 2 10.38 18.47 -2.90
C SER A 2 9.42 17.83 -1.87
N ILE A 3 8.84 16.70 -2.27
CA ILE A 3 7.95 15.92 -1.42
C ILE A 3 8.80 14.94 -0.64
N ASP A 4 8.53 14.82 0.65
CA ASP A 4 9.20 13.83 1.50
C ASP A 4 8.42 12.52 1.45
N PHE A 5 9.00 11.50 0.83
CA PHE A 5 8.41 10.17 0.71
C PHE A 5 8.82 9.22 1.84
N SER A 6 9.64 9.67 2.79
CA SER A 6 10.14 8.79 3.86
C SER A 6 9.05 8.13 4.70
N PRO A 7 7.89 8.77 4.97
CA PRO A 7 6.82 8.07 5.70
C PRO A 7 6.37 6.79 4.99
N LEU A 8 6.31 6.81 3.65
CA LEU A 8 5.95 5.61 2.89
C LEU A 8 7.05 4.55 3.02
N GLY A 9 8.31 4.95 2.90
CA GLY A 9 9.43 4.02 3.08
C GLY A 9 9.43 3.36 4.46
N ASN A 10 9.13 4.13 5.50
CA ASN A 10 9.05 3.62 6.87
C ASN A 10 7.89 2.62 7.02
N ALA A 11 6.74 2.93 6.45
CA ALA A 11 5.58 2.03 6.50
C ALA A 11 5.86 0.71 5.76
N ILE A 12 6.52 0.78 4.61
CA ILE A 12 6.94 -0.40 3.85
C ILE A 12 7.84 -1.29 4.71
N GLY A 13 8.81 -0.70 5.39
CA GLY A 13 9.73 -1.44 6.28
C GLY A 13 8.98 -2.15 7.39
N GLN A 14 7.98 -1.51 7.99
CA GLN A 14 7.17 -2.12 9.03
C GLN A 14 6.31 -3.26 8.51
N LEU A 15 5.73 -3.10 7.32
CA LEU A 15 4.92 -4.17 6.71
C LEU A 15 5.79 -5.38 6.39
N GLU A 16 6.96 -5.18 5.81
CA GLU A 16 7.90 -6.25 5.51
C GLU A 16 8.28 -7.03 6.78
N LYS A 17 8.63 -6.29 7.82
CA LYS A 17 9.01 -6.88 9.11
C LYS A 17 7.86 -7.69 9.73
N SER A 18 6.65 -7.14 9.68
CA SER A 18 5.46 -7.82 10.21
C SER A 18 5.18 -9.12 9.46
N LEU A 19 5.33 -9.11 8.13
CA LEU A 19 5.17 -10.30 7.31
C LEU A 19 6.21 -11.37 7.66
N ASP A 20 7.47 -10.96 7.87
CA ASP A 20 8.52 -11.89 8.24
C ASP A 20 8.21 -12.58 9.57
N TYR A 21 7.75 -11.82 10.56
CA TYR A 21 7.36 -12.40 11.85
C TYR A 21 6.16 -13.35 11.72
N ALA A 22 5.16 -12.96 10.93
CA ALA A 22 3.97 -13.80 10.74
C ALA A 22 4.28 -15.11 10.01
N ASN A 23 5.35 -15.12 9.21
CA ASN A 23 5.82 -16.33 8.50
C ASN A 23 6.91 -17.09 9.25
N SER A 24 7.21 -16.71 10.50
CA SER A 24 8.25 -17.34 11.29
C SER A 24 7.87 -18.76 11.74
N GLU A 25 8.86 -19.55 12.09
CA GLU A 25 8.64 -20.91 12.62
C GLU A 25 7.80 -20.88 13.90
N MET A 26 8.02 -19.88 14.77
CA MET A 26 7.23 -19.75 16.00
C MET A 26 5.76 -19.54 15.71
N ALA A 27 5.44 -18.73 14.70
CA ALA A 27 4.06 -18.46 14.31
C ALA A 27 3.38 -19.71 13.72
N LYS A 28 4.14 -20.59 13.09
CA LYS A 28 3.60 -21.82 12.49
C LYS A 28 3.16 -22.84 13.53
N VAL A 29 3.79 -22.84 14.71
CA VAL A 29 3.50 -23.83 15.77
C VAL A 29 2.59 -23.27 16.87
N ASP A 30 2.30 -21.99 16.86
CA ASP A 30 1.46 -21.32 17.86
C ASP A 30 0.39 -20.49 17.16
N ALA A 31 -0.83 -21.04 17.09
CA ALA A 31 -1.95 -20.40 16.39
C ALA A 31 -2.34 -19.03 17.00
N GLY A 32 -2.25 -18.91 18.32
CA GLY A 32 -2.56 -17.66 19.01
C GLY A 32 -1.54 -16.58 18.68
N LEU A 33 -0.27 -16.95 18.64
CA LEU A 33 0.79 -16.03 18.24
C LEU A 33 0.61 -15.61 16.79
N PHE A 34 0.32 -16.54 15.88
CA PHE A 34 0.08 -16.20 14.48
C PHE A 34 -1.05 -15.18 14.34
N GLU A 35 -2.15 -15.38 15.09
CA GLU A 35 -3.29 -14.47 15.02
C GLU A 35 -2.88 -13.04 15.40
N GLN A 36 -2.09 -12.88 16.46
CA GLN A 36 -1.59 -11.57 16.87
C GLN A 36 -0.65 -10.96 15.83
N LEU A 37 0.22 -11.77 15.27
CA LEU A 37 1.15 -11.29 14.22
C LEU A 37 0.40 -10.95 12.94
N ARG A 38 -0.63 -11.70 12.58
CA ARG A 38 -1.50 -11.39 11.44
C ARG A 38 -2.17 -10.04 11.64
N ASN A 39 -2.67 -9.75 12.84
CA ASN A 39 -3.27 -8.46 13.15
C ASN A 39 -2.28 -7.32 12.95
N SER A 40 -1.02 -7.52 13.31
CA SER A 40 0.04 -6.55 13.07
C SER A 40 0.25 -6.32 11.56
N VAL A 41 0.26 -7.39 10.76
CA VAL A 41 0.37 -7.29 9.29
C VAL A 41 -0.78 -6.46 8.73
N ILE A 42 -2.00 -6.73 9.19
CA ILE A 42 -3.18 -6.00 8.71
C ILE A 42 -3.08 -4.52 9.02
N GLN A 43 -2.64 -4.17 10.23
CA GLN A 43 -2.47 -2.77 10.62
C GLN A 43 -1.39 -2.09 9.78
N CYS A 44 -0.26 -2.75 9.57
CA CYS A 44 0.80 -2.22 8.73
C CYS A 44 0.37 -2.08 7.27
N PHE A 45 -0.45 -3.02 6.77
CA PHE A 45 -1.06 -2.91 5.45
C PHE A 45 -1.90 -1.64 5.34
N GLU A 46 -2.74 -1.36 6.33
CA GLU A 46 -3.56 -0.13 6.33
C GLU A 46 -2.70 1.11 6.18
N PHE A 47 -1.66 1.24 7.01
CA PHE A 47 -0.77 2.40 6.97
C PHE A 47 -0.07 2.53 5.63
N THR A 48 0.42 1.41 5.11
CA THR A 48 1.14 1.41 3.84
C THR A 48 0.22 1.78 2.68
N TYR A 49 -1.01 1.26 2.69
CA TYR A 49 -2.01 1.60 1.68
C TYR A 49 -2.35 3.11 1.71
N GLU A 50 -2.65 3.64 2.90
CA GLU A 50 -3.00 5.06 3.06
C GLU A 50 -1.88 5.97 2.58
N LEU A 51 -0.63 5.64 2.96
CA LEU A 51 0.52 6.44 2.57
C LEU A 51 0.83 6.30 1.07
N SER A 52 0.64 5.11 0.50
CA SER A 52 0.79 4.91 -0.94
C SER A 52 -0.17 5.80 -1.73
N HIS A 53 -1.44 5.80 -1.33
CA HIS A 53 -2.47 6.63 -1.94
C HIS A 53 -2.12 8.12 -1.81
N LYS A 54 -1.79 8.54 -0.60
CA LYS A 54 -1.47 9.95 -0.31
C LYS A 54 -0.26 10.44 -1.12
N MET A 55 0.82 9.66 -1.14
CA MET A 55 2.04 10.06 -1.83
C MET A 55 1.88 10.03 -3.34
N LEU A 56 1.16 9.05 -3.88
CA LEU A 56 0.83 9.01 -5.30
C LEU A 56 0.05 10.27 -5.70
N LYS A 57 -0.98 10.59 -4.93
CA LYS A 57 -1.82 11.76 -5.21
C LYS A 57 -1.02 13.06 -5.15
N ARG A 58 -0.18 13.22 -4.13
CA ARG A 58 0.65 14.42 -4.00
C ARG A 58 1.61 14.58 -5.17
N TYR A 59 2.27 13.50 -5.55
CA TYR A 59 3.19 13.53 -6.68
C TYR A 59 2.47 13.90 -7.97
N LEU A 60 1.34 13.27 -8.24
CA LEU A 60 0.58 13.54 -9.46
C LEU A 60 0.05 14.98 -9.50
N LYS A 61 -0.39 15.53 -8.37
CA LYS A 61 -0.80 16.93 -8.28
C LYS A 61 0.36 17.88 -8.55
N ASP A 62 1.51 17.60 -7.93
CA ASP A 62 2.70 18.43 -8.04
C ASP A 62 3.22 18.49 -9.48
N SER A 63 3.08 17.40 -10.22
CA SER A 63 3.57 17.28 -11.59
C SER A 63 2.51 17.55 -12.66
N ALA A 64 1.26 17.77 -12.27
CA ALA A 64 0.16 17.96 -13.22
C ALA A 64 0.09 19.38 -13.75
N ALA A 65 -0.30 19.52 -15.03
CA ALA A 65 -0.58 20.83 -15.61
C ALA A 65 -1.81 21.48 -14.95
N ASN A 66 -2.76 20.67 -14.54
CA ASN A 66 -3.96 21.11 -13.83
C ASN A 66 -4.20 20.25 -12.59
N PRO A 67 -3.65 20.66 -11.42
CA PRO A 67 -3.80 19.89 -10.19
C PRO A 67 -5.24 19.64 -9.75
N GLU A 68 -6.18 20.53 -10.13
CA GLU A 68 -7.58 20.37 -9.76
C GLU A 68 -8.20 19.11 -10.36
N GLU A 69 -7.74 18.70 -11.53
CA GLU A 69 -8.22 17.45 -12.15
C GLU A 69 -7.91 16.25 -11.28
N ILE A 70 -6.77 16.26 -10.59
CA ILE A 70 -6.40 15.19 -9.67
C ILE A 70 -7.31 15.20 -8.44
N ASP A 71 -7.57 16.38 -7.88
CA ASP A 71 -8.44 16.50 -6.69
C ASP A 71 -9.89 16.12 -6.98
N LEU A 72 -10.39 16.45 -8.16
CA LEU A 72 -11.79 16.20 -8.53
C LEU A 72 -12.00 14.80 -9.11
N GLY A 73 -10.92 14.10 -9.43
CA GLY A 73 -11.01 12.77 -10.02
C GLY A 73 -11.33 11.69 -9.01
N THR A 74 -11.75 10.55 -9.52
CA THR A 74 -12.02 9.36 -8.71
C THR A 74 -10.73 8.65 -8.34
N PHE A 75 -10.79 7.75 -7.36
CA PHE A 75 -9.67 6.88 -7.02
C PHE A 75 -9.26 6.03 -8.23
N GLN A 76 -10.23 5.51 -8.98
CA GLN A 76 -9.95 4.72 -10.18
C GLN A 76 -9.15 5.52 -11.21
N ASN A 77 -9.51 6.77 -11.44
CA ASN A 77 -8.78 7.65 -12.35
C ASN A 77 -7.37 7.94 -11.85
N LEU A 78 -7.20 8.10 -10.55
CA LEU A 78 -5.89 8.31 -9.93
C LEU A 78 -4.98 7.10 -10.23
N ILE A 79 -5.49 5.90 -10.05
CA ILE A 79 -4.73 4.67 -10.30
C ILE A 79 -4.41 4.53 -11.78
N ARG A 80 -5.35 4.82 -12.67
CA ARG A 80 -5.09 4.81 -14.12
C ARG A 80 -3.97 5.76 -14.50
N THR A 81 -4.03 6.98 -13.97
CA THR A 81 -3.00 7.98 -14.24
C THR A 81 -1.64 7.53 -13.74
N GLY A 82 -1.59 7.01 -12.51
CA GLY A 82 -0.34 6.48 -11.95
C GLY A 82 0.23 5.34 -12.77
N ASN A 83 -0.63 4.43 -13.23
CA ASN A 83 -0.22 3.29 -14.05
C ASN A 83 0.30 3.75 -15.42
N GLU A 84 -0.42 4.66 -16.07
CA GLU A 84 -0.01 5.22 -17.37
C GLU A 84 1.35 5.92 -17.30
N LYS A 85 1.65 6.54 -16.18
CA LYS A 85 2.93 7.25 -15.98
C LYS A 85 4.04 6.33 -15.49
N GLY A 86 3.77 5.04 -15.34
CA GLY A 86 4.78 4.06 -14.92
C GLY A 86 5.08 4.07 -13.43
N LEU A 87 4.24 4.70 -12.62
CA LEU A 87 4.42 4.77 -11.16
C LEU A 87 3.91 3.52 -10.46
N LEU A 88 2.98 2.80 -11.07
CA LEU A 88 2.38 1.62 -10.46
C LEU A 88 2.70 0.37 -11.26
N ARG A 89 2.96 -0.72 -10.54
CA ARG A 89 3.26 -2.03 -11.10
C ARG A 89 2.02 -2.67 -11.74
N SER A 90 0.86 -2.44 -11.12
CA SER A 90 -0.40 -3.08 -11.51
C SER A 90 -1.44 -2.05 -11.94
N ASP A 91 -2.42 -2.52 -12.72
CA ASP A 91 -3.51 -1.67 -13.18
C ASP A 91 -4.70 -1.69 -12.21
N TRP A 92 -5.82 -1.07 -12.61
CA TRP A 92 -7.01 -0.95 -11.79
C TRP A 92 -7.59 -2.30 -11.37
N ARG A 93 -7.47 -3.34 -12.19
CA ARG A 93 -8.00 -4.67 -11.85
C ARG A 93 -7.38 -5.19 -10.54
N ARG A 94 -6.10 -4.93 -10.33
CA ARG A 94 -5.41 -5.33 -9.09
C ARG A 94 -5.65 -4.33 -7.97
N TRP A 95 -5.61 -3.05 -8.27
CA TRP A 95 -5.81 -2.00 -7.26
C TRP A 95 -7.21 -2.04 -6.66
N LYS A 96 -8.20 -2.48 -7.43
CA LYS A 96 -9.55 -2.69 -6.93
C LYS A 96 -9.54 -3.71 -5.77
N ASP A 97 -8.73 -4.76 -5.88
CA ASP A 97 -8.57 -5.76 -4.84
C ASP A 97 -7.86 -5.19 -3.61
N TYR A 98 -6.84 -4.37 -3.80
CA TYR A 98 -6.18 -3.68 -2.69
C TYR A 98 -7.15 -2.76 -1.95
N ARG A 99 -7.98 -2.06 -2.69
CA ARG A 99 -8.98 -1.17 -2.11
C ARG A 99 -10.00 -1.96 -1.28
N GLN A 100 -10.44 -3.10 -1.78
CA GLN A 100 -11.36 -3.97 -1.04
C GLN A 100 -10.69 -4.49 0.24
N ALA A 101 -9.41 -4.86 0.16
CA ALA A 101 -8.65 -5.29 1.32
C ALA A 101 -8.56 -4.16 2.36
N ARG A 102 -8.38 -2.91 1.92
CA ARG A 102 -8.36 -1.77 2.84
C ARG A 102 -9.70 -1.61 3.56
N THR A 103 -10.81 -1.78 2.85
CA THR A 103 -12.13 -1.76 3.47
C THR A 103 -12.27 -2.90 4.49
N ASN A 104 -11.83 -4.10 4.13
CA ASN A 104 -11.90 -5.27 5.01
C ASN A 104 -11.02 -5.13 6.25
N SER A 105 -9.91 -4.37 6.15
CA SER A 105 -8.94 -4.25 7.25
C SER A 105 -9.50 -3.61 8.51
N SER A 106 -10.60 -2.87 8.40
CA SER A 106 -11.30 -2.29 9.54
C SER A 106 -12.28 -3.27 10.21
N GLN A 107 -12.39 -4.49 9.69
CA GLN A 107 -13.35 -5.49 10.15
C GLN A 107 -12.65 -6.82 10.49
N THR A 108 -11.55 -6.73 11.22
CA THR A 108 -10.72 -7.91 11.56
C THR A 108 -11.37 -8.88 12.55
N TYR A 109 -12.47 -8.46 13.19
CA TYR A 109 -13.29 -9.37 13.98
C TYR A 109 -13.94 -10.46 13.11
N ASP A 110 -14.05 -10.22 11.81
CA ASP A 110 -14.54 -11.21 10.84
C ASP A 110 -13.33 -11.99 10.31
N GLU A 111 -13.26 -13.28 10.63
CA GLU A 111 -12.13 -14.14 10.29
C GLU A 111 -11.87 -14.22 8.79
N LYS A 112 -12.93 -14.27 7.98
CA LYS A 112 -12.79 -14.34 6.51
C LYS A 112 -12.17 -13.08 5.97
N LYS A 113 -12.57 -11.93 6.50
CA LYS A 113 -12.02 -10.64 6.07
C LYS A 113 -10.59 -10.48 6.50
N ALA A 114 -10.25 -10.88 7.72
CA ALA A 114 -8.87 -10.84 8.21
C ALA A 114 -7.97 -11.71 7.34
N ALA A 115 -8.40 -12.93 7.02
CA ALA A 115 -7.65 -13.85 6.17
C ALA A 115 -7.47 -13.29 4.76
N ALA A 116 -8.50 -12.65 4.21
CA ALA A 116 -8.43 -12.05 2.87
C ALA A 116 -7.41 -10.93 2.82
N VAL A 117 -7.36 -10.05 3.82
CA VAL A 117 -6.37 -8.97 3.88
C VAL A 117 -4.96 -9.57 4.00
N TYR A 118 -4.78 -10.52 4.89
CA TYR A 118 -3.48 -11.15 5.08
C TYR A 118 -2.98 -11.79 3.78
N SER A 119 -3.86 -12.44 3.02
CA SER A 119 -3.48 -13.13 1.79
C SER A 119 -2.98 -12.19 0.69
N ILE A 120 -3.39 -10.92 0.71
CA ILE A 120 -3.01 -9.96 -0.32
C ILE A 120 -1.87 -9.04 0.14
N ALA A 121 -1.56 -9.05 1.44
CA ALA A 121 -0.60 -8.09 2.02
C ALA A 121 0.79 -8.18 1.40
N ALA A 122 1.31 -9.39 1.15
CA ALA A 122 2.62 -9.58 0.55
C ALA A 122 2.67 -9.04 -0.88
N ASP A 123 1.61 -9.25 -1.64
CA ASP A 123 1.51 -8.71 -3.00
C ASP A 123 1.47 -7.19 -2.98
N PHE A 124 0.71 -6.63 -2.03
CA PHE A 124 0.65 -5.18 -1.89
C PHE A 124 2.00 -4.58 -1.46
N LEU A 125 2.76 -5.30 -0.64
CA LEU A 125 4.11 -4.86 -0.27
C LEU A 125 4.95 -4.64 -1.53
N ALA A 126 4.91 -5.57 -2.47
CA ALA A 126 5.65 -5.45 -3.73
C ALA A 126 5.17 -4.24 -4.55
N GLU A 127 3.85 -4.00 -4.56
CA GLU A 127 3.28 -2.84 -5.24
C GLU A 127 3.75 -1.52 -4.61
N ALA A 128 3.72 -1.44 -3.29
CA ALA A 128 4.15 -0.25 -2.55
C ALA A 128 5.65 0.01 -2.73
N CYS A 129 6.47 -1.05 -2.73
CA CYS A 129 7.90 -0.93 -3.01
C CYS A 129 8.17 -0.36 -4.40
N PHE A 130 7.43 -0.86 -5.40
CA PHE A 130 7.56 -0.36 -6.77
C PHE A 130 7.25 1.13 -6.83
N LEU A 131 6.12 1.53 -6.25
CA LEU A 131 5.71 2.94 -6.20
C LEU A 131 6.78 3.80 -5.52
N TYR A 132 7.24 3.37 -4.36
CA TYR A 132 8.23 4.11 -3.58
C TYR A 132 9.52 4.33 -4.38
N GLU A 133 10.03 3.29 -5.01
CA GLU A 133 11.25 3.36 -5.81
C GLU A 133 11.08 4.30 -7.00
N GLU A 134 9.94 4.25 -7.68
CA GLU A 134 9.64 5.13 -8.81
C GLU A 134 9.52 6.59 -8.37
N LEU A 135 8.86 6.84 -7.23
CA LEU A 135 8.76 8.19 -6.68
C LEU A 135 10.13 8.77 -6.34
N LEU A 136 11.02 7.96 -5.74
CA LEU A 136 12.37 8.41 -5.41
C LEU A 136 13.17 8.72 -6.66
N LYS A 137 13.13 7.85 -7.68
CA LYS A 137 13.85 8.08 -8.94
C LYS A 137 13.43 9.38 -9.60
N ARG A 138 12.14 9.65 -9.64
CA ARG A 138 11.61 10.83 -10.32
C ARG A 138 11.90 12.11 -9.56
N SER A 139 11.92 12.05 -8.22
CA SER A 139 12.26 13.22 -7.42
C SER A 139 13.73 13.58 -7.51
N GLU A 140 14.61 12.60 -7.75
CA GLU A 140 16.05 12.84 -7.91
C GLU A 140 16.40 13.51 -9.24
N THR A 141 15.54 13.35 -10.26
CA THR A 141 15.78 13.92 -11.60
C THR A 141 15.18 15.31 -11.77
N GLU A 142 14.44 15.78 -10.78
CA GLU A 142 13.88 17.14 -10.75
C GLU A 142 14.89 18.12 -10.13
#